data_5a917ad56606c2c476564b3c54e95b5d
#
_entry.id   5a917ad56606c2c476564b3c54e95b5d
#
_cell.length_a   1.000
_cell.length_b   1.000
_cell.length_c   1.000
_cell.angle_alpha   90.00
_cell.angle_beta   90.00
_cell.angle_gamma   90.00
#
_symmetry.space_group_name_H-M   'P 1'
#
loop_
_entity.id
_entity.type
_entity.pdbx_description
1 polymer ?
#
loop_
_entity_poly.entity_id
_entity_poly.type
_entity_poly.pdbx_seq_one_letter_code
_entity_poly.pdbx_strand_id
1 'polypeptide(L)'
;MRASGILMPVFSLPGPFGIGTLGKEAFAFVDFLAEAKQAFWQILPIGPTGYGDSPYQSFSAFAGNPYFIDYRLLASDGWLTADEIPAERPVGPIDYGALYNERPVVLKKAADRLLASPSPAYEAFCREHSFWLEDYALFMAVKAAQGQAGLADWPNALRCREPEAIAAAKAELAGSIDYYKAVQFFFYTQWSALKAYANAKGIRLVGDIPIYVSPDSSDLWTHPELFQTDGTMHLTQVAGCPPDAFAADGQLWGNPLYDWSVHKATGFAWWKQRMKYATSIYDVVRIDHFRGFESYYCIPAGDKTAANGHWEKGPDRDFIHAMHEALGEGSIIAEDLGYLTPEVKAMLSASGYPGMKIMQFAFDSRESGNYLPHTYHRNSVVYTGTHDNVTTEGWRINASAEDVAYACRYLRCKPEELTEAMICACLASVSDMAIIPLADWLHLGSEARINTPSTQGTNWQWRLSTPLPEDLSAHIAGLTVLYERVA
;
A
#
# COMPACT_ATOMS: atom_id res chain seq x y z
N MET A 1 6.37 -20.36 11.42
CA MET A 1 5.68 -20.03 12.71
C MET A 1 4.24 -19.74 12.33
N ARG A 2 3.25 -20.36 13.00
CA ARG A 2 1.83 -20.05 12.76
C ARG A 2 1.49 -18.77 13.52
N ALA A 3 1.00 -17.77 12.82
CA ALA A 3 0.64 -16.50 13.45
C ALA A 3 -0.58 -15.86 12.75
N SER A 4 -1.23 -14.93 13.42
CA SER A 4 -2.34 -14.15 12.85
C SER A 4 -2.09 -12.65 12.91
N GLY A 5 -2.85 -11.92 12.13
CA GLY A 5 -2.81 -10.47 12.05
C GLY A 5 -4.12 -9.87 11.57
N ILE A 6 -4.19 -8.56 11.63
CA ILE A 6 -5.33 -7.77 11.16
C ILE A 6 -4.89 -6.84 10.04
N LEU A 7 -5.68 -6.80 8.95
CA LEU A 7 -5.56 -5.80 7.91
C LEU A 7 -6.42 -4.59 8.30
N MET A 8 -5.75 -3.44 8.45
CA MET A 8 -6.39 -2.15 8.72
C MET A 8 -5.52 -1.04 8.15
N PRO A 9 -5.96 -0.35 7.08
CA PRO A 9 -5.20 0.79 6.55
C PRO A 9 -5.06 1.92 7.57
N VAL A 10 -3.93 2.62 7.54
CA VAL A 10 -3.71 3.78 8.42
C VAL A 10 -4.78 4.84 8.22
N PHE A 11 -5.16 5.12 6.96
CA PHE A 11 -6.19 6.11 6.65
C PHE A 11 -7.58 5.75 7.22
N SER A 12 -7.86 4.45 7.42
CA SER A 12 -9.13 3.96 7.94
C SER A 12 -9.22 4.00 9.47
N LEU A 13 -8.14 4.29 10.18
CA LEU A 13 -8.18 4.48 11.64
C LEU A 13 -9.11 5.63 12.01
N PRO A 14 -9.77 5.57 13.19
CA PRO A 14 -10.49 6.73 13.70
C PRO A 14 -9.50 7.88 13.94
N GLY A 15 -10.00 9.09 14.04
CA GLY A 15 -9.17 10.26 14.31
C GLY A 15 -9.89 11.55 13.91
N PRO A 16 -9.61 12.66 14.59
CA PRO A 16 -10.43 13.87 14.49
C PRO A 16 -10.08 14.76 13.30
N PHE A 17 -9.03 14.45 12.52
CA PHE A 17 -8.51 15.35 11.49
C PHE A 17 -8.85 14.92 10.04
N GLY A 18 -10.01 14.30 9.85
CA GLY A 18 -10.54 13.96 8.54
C GLY A 18 -9.97 12.64 7.94
N ILE A 19 -8.94 12.05 8.53
CA ILE A 19 -8.28 10.82 8.09
C ILE A 19 -7.61 10.15 9.31
N GLY A 20 -7.31 8.87 9.24
CA GLY A 20 -6.46 8.20 10.21
C GLY A 20 -5.03 8.76 10.17
N THR A 21 -4.41 8.96 11.34
CA THR A 21 -3.08 9.53 11.49
C THR A 21 -2.16 8.61 12.31
N LEU A 22 -0.85 8.91 12.31
CA LEU A 22 0.18 8.20 13.08
C LEU A 22 0.18 8.60 14.57
N GLY A 23 -0.94 9.12 15.05
CA GLY A 23 -1.11 9.63 16.42
C GLY A 23 -1.74 8.63 17.37
N LYS A 24 -2.41 9.16 18.40
CA LYS A 24 -2.98 8.42 19.53
C LYS A 24 -3.79 7.19 19.09
N GLU A 25 -4.57 7.31 18.04
CA GLU A 25 -5.48 6.26 17.57
C GLU A 25 -4.70 5.08 16.93
N ALA A 26 -3.56 5.35 16.28
CA ALA A 26 -2.69 4.30 15.76
C ALA A 26 -1.98 3.54 16.90
N PHE A 27 -1.52 4.25 17.95
CA PHE A 27 -0.95 3.61 19.13
C PHE A 27 -1.98 2.78 19.89
N ALA A 28 -3.21 3.28 20.04
CA ALA A 28 -4.31 2.52 20.65
C ALA A 28 -4.67 1.26 19.83
N PHE A 29 -4.56 1.32 18.50
CA PHE A 29 -4.77 0.15 17.65
C PHE A 29 -3.66 -0.89 17.85
N VAL A 30 -2.42 -0.48 18.05
CA VAL A 30 -1.32 -1.40 18.43
C VAL A 30 -1.61 -2.08 19.77
N ASP A 31 -2.13 -1.34 20.77
CA ASP A 31 -2.51 -1.90 22.07
C ASP A 31 -3.64 -2.93 21.91
N PHE A 32 -4.67 -2.62 21.09
CA PHE A 32 -5.74 -3.55 20.76
C PHE A 32 -5.19 -4.84 20.11
N LEU A 33 -4.27 -4.73 19.15
CA LEU A 33 -3.64 -5.89 18.50
C LEU A 33 -2.89 -6.77 19.51
N ALA A 34 -2.18 -6.16 20.44
CA ALA A 34 -1.45 -6.89 21.49
C ALA A 34 -2.41 -7.62 22.44
N GLU A 35 -3.51 -6.97 22.87
CA GLU A 35 -4.57 -7.58 23.67
C GLU A 35 -5.23 -8.74 22.93
N ALA A 36 -5.49 -8.56 21.63
CA ALA A 36 -6.04 -9.58 20.71
C ALA A 36 -5.04 -10.69 20.36
N LYS A 37 -3.82 -10.67 20.91
CA LYS A 37 -2.74 -11.65 20.66
C LYS A 37 -2.37 -11.76 19.18
N GLN A 38 -2.47 -10.67 18.42
CA GLN A 38 -2.05 -10.64 17.04
C GLN A 38 -0.54 -10.44 16.94
N ALA A 39 0.06 -10.97 15.88
CA ALA A 39 1.48 -10.80 15.58
C ALA A 39 1.73 -9.79 14.45
N PHE A 40 0.70 -9.50 13.64
CA PHE A 40 0.84 -8.65 12.46
C PHE A 40 -0.23 -7.58 12.39
N TRP A 41 0.19 -6.40 11.98
CA TRP A 41 -0.68 -5.36 11.47
C TRP A 41 -0.36 -5.14 9.99
N GLN A 42 -1.26 -5.54 9.10
CA GLN A 42 -1.12 -5.25 7.68
C GLN A 42 -1.78 -3.93 7.35
N ILE A 43 -1.02 -3.08 6.64
CA ILE A 43 -1.46 -1.79 6.13
C ILE A 43 -1.40 -1.77 4.61
N LEU A 44 -1.92 -0.72 4.00
CA LEU A 44 -1.76 -0.41 2.58
C LEU A 44 -0.57 0.54 2.38
N PRO A 45 -0.15 0.81 1.11
CA PRO A 45 0.97 1.71 0.85
C PRO A 45 0.79 3.06 1.56
N ILE A 46 1.86 3.56 2.16
CA ILE A 46 1.86 4.79 2.96
C ILE A 46 2.43 5.99 2.20
N GLY A 47 2.59 5.88 0.88
CA GLY A 47 3.08 6.98 0.04
C GLY A 47 2.06 8.10 -0.17
N PRO A 48 2.52 9.30 -0.57
CA PRO A 48 1.62 10.41 -0.88
C PRO A 48 0.77 10.07 -2.11
N THR A 49 -0.53 10.33 -2.02
CA THR A 49 -1.51 10.01 -3.06
C THR A 49 -1.72 11.17 -4.02
N GLY A 50 -1.95 10.85 -5.30
CA GLY A 50 -2.32 11.79 -6.35
C GLY A 50 -3.82 11.83 -6.61
N TYR A 51 -4.20 12.26 -7.80
CA TYR A 51 -5.58 12.25 -8.26
C TYR A 51 -6.16 10.83 -8.24
N GLY A 52 -7.37 10.71 -7.70
CA GLY A 52 -8.03 9.40 -7.50
C GLY A 52 -7.72 8.72 -6.17
N ASP A 53 -6.85 9.34 -5.35
CA ASP A 53 -6.59 9.00 -3.94
C ASP A 53 -6.07 7.58 -3.68
N SER A 54 -5.71 6.86 -4.75
CA SER A 54 -5.20 5.50 -4.65
C SER A 54 -3.81 5.47 -4.00
N PRO A 55 -3.61 4.70 -2.93
CA PRO A 55 -2.29 4.51 -2.34
C PRO A 55 -1.31 3.77 -3.26
N TYR A 56 -1.80 3.13 -4.32
CA TYR A 56 -0.98 2.44 -5.33
C TYR A 56 -0.52 3.38 -6.46
N GLN A 57 -0.97 4.66 -6.47
CA GLN A 57 -0.56 5.70 -7.41
C GLN A 57 0.16 6.82 -6.67
N SER A 58 1.30 6.50 -6.07
CA SER A 58 2.07 7.44 -5.26
C SER A 58 3.01 8.31 -6.10
N PHE A 59 3.24 9.55 -5.67
CA PHE A 59 4.25 10.45 -6.23
C PHE A 59 5.70 9.99 -6.00
N SER A 60 5.92 9.00 -5.15
CA SER A 60 7.25 8.43 -4.88
C SER A 60 7.14 7.03 -4.31
N ALA A 61 8.08 6.16 -4.67
CA ALA A 61 8.26 4.83 -4.08
C ALA A 61 8.86 4.88 -2.66
N PHE A 62 9.29 6.07 -2.19
CA PHE A 62 10.03 6.24 -0.93
C PHE A 62 9.37 7.20 0.04
N ALA A 63 8.62 8.19 -0.43
CA ALA A 63 8.05 9.24 0.41
C ALA A 63 6.84 8.74 1.21
N GLY A 64 6.63 9.35 2.38
CA GLY A 64 5.47 9.12 3.23
C GLY A 64 4.33 10.11 2.97
N ASN A 65 3.09 9.68 3.25
CA ASN A 65 1.89 10.47 3.01
C ASN A 65 1.72 11.60 4.04
N PRO A 66 1.75 12.87 3.62
CA PRO A 66 1.58 13.99 4.54
C PRO A 66 0.25 13.98 5.30
N TYR A 67 -0.77 13.31 4.76
CA TYR A 67 -2.08 13.24 5.40
C TYR A 67 -2.07 12.40 6.68
N PHE A 68 -1.09 11.53 6.88
CA PHE A 68 -0.98 10.69 8.09
C PHE A 68 -0.26 11.38 9.26
N ILE A 69 0.34 12.56 9.04
CA ILE A 69 1.01 13.31 10.11
C ILE A 69 -0.02 13.76 11.14
N ASP A 70 0.18 13.42 12.41
CA ASP A 70 -0.69 13.85 13.51
C ASP A 70 -0.24 15.22 14.04
N TYR A 71 -1.18 16.18 14.08
CA TYR A 71 -0.90 17.53 14.51
C TYR A 71 -0.61 17.64 16.01
N ARG A 72 -1.18 16.75 16.85
CA ARG A 72 -0.95 16.72 18.28
C ARG A 72 0.51 16.33 18.60
N LEU A 73 1.09 15.43 17.81
CA LEU A 73 2.51 15.09 17.91
C LEU A 73 3.39 16.26 17.45
N LEU A 74 3.04 16.97 16.38
CA LEU A 74 3.76 18.18 15.99
C LEU A 74 3.73 19.26 17.09
N ALA A 75 2.61 19.39 17.80
CA ALA A 75 2.50 20.33 18.92
C ALA A 75 3.31 19.86 20.14
N SER A 76 3.30 18.55 20.43
CA SER A 76 4.13 17.97 21.49
C SER A 76 5.62 18.19 21.27
N ASP A 77 6.05 18.14 20.00
CA ASP A 77 7.43 18.35 19.59
C ASP A 77 7.80 19.84 19.46
N GLY A 78 6.83 20.75 19.70
CA GLY A 78 7.03 22.21 19.64
C GLY A 78 6.97 22.80 18.23
N TRP A 79 6.58 22.03 17.22
CA TRP A 79 6.45 22.52 15.84
C TRP A 79 5.10 23.21 15.57
N LEU A 80 4.08 23.00 16.39
CA LEU A 80 2.82 23.72 16.41
C LEU A 80 2.50 24.22 17.82
N THR A 81 1.69 25.27 17.90
CA THR A 81 1.04 25.66 19.17
C THR A 81 -0.36 25.03 19.25
N ALA A 82 -0.92 24.94 20.45
CA ALA A 82 -2.21 24.29 20.64
C ALA A 82 -3.36 24.95 19.86
N ASP A 83 -3.29 26.26 19.68
CA ASP A 83 -4.27 27.07 18.93
C ASP A 83 -4.12 26.95 17.39
N GLU A 84 -3.00 26.38 16.94
CA GLU A 84 -2.78 26.10 15.51
C GLU A 84 -3.31 24.72 15.08
N ILE A 85 -3.66 23.86 16.04
CA ILE A 85 -4.29 22.57 15.76
C ILE A 85 -5.74 22.82 15.30
N PRO A 86 -6.16 22.30 14.14
CA PRO A 86 -7.54 22.41 13.70
C PRO A 86 -8.51 21.79 14.71
N ALA A 87 -9.73 22.33 14.74
CA ALA A 87 -10.79 21.76 15.56
C ALA A 87 -11.07 20.29 15.18
N GLU A 88 -11.31 19.47 16.19
CA GLU A 88 -11.68 18.09 15.99
C GLU A 88 -13.03 17.95 15.27
N ARG A 89 -13.12 16.96 14.37
CA ARG A 89 -14.32 16.67 13.60
C ARG A 89 -14.82 15.26 13.91
N PRO A 90 -16.14 15.02 13.80
CA PRO A 90 -16.67 13.67 13.84
C PRO A 90 -16.01 12.77 12.79
N VAL A 91 -15.82 11.50 13.14
CA VAL A 91 -15.28 10.52 12.19
C VAL A 91 -16.35 10.19 11.15
N GLY A 92 -15.99 10.29 9.88
CA GLY A 92 -16.81 9.96 8.74
C GLY A 92 -15.92 9.57 7.55
N PRO A 93 -16.48 9.32 6.36
CA PRO A 93 -15.72 9.06 5.16
C PRO A 93 -14.66 10.14 4.92
N ILE A 94 -13.55 9.76 4.28
CA ILE A 94 -12.47 10.69 4.00
C ILE A 94 -12.90 11.64 2.88
N ASP A 95 -12.79 12.95 3.13
CA ASP A 95 -12.88 14.01 2.13
C ASP A 95 -11.45 14.43 1.74
N TYR A 96 -10.93 13.81 0.69
CA TYR A 96 -9.59 14.13 0.19
C TYR A 96 -9.47 15.55 -0.34
N GLY A 97 -10.55 16.13 -0.88
CA GLY A 97 -10.58 17.52 -1.31
C GLY A 97 -10.38 18.50 -0.15
N ALA A 98 -11.01 18.24 0.99
CA ALA A 98 -10.78 19.01 2.22
C ALA A 98 -9.33 18.83 2.73
N LEU A 99 -8.82 17.59 2.76
CA LEU A 99 -7.43 17.32 3.18
C LEU A 99 -6.41 18.04 2.30
N TYR A 100 -6.62 18.02 0.99
CA TYR A 100 -5.76 18.67 0.01
C TYR A 100 -5.63 20.18 0.28
N ASN A 101 -6.74 20.84 0.64
CA ASN A 101 -6.76 22.29 0.88
C ASN A 101 -6.27 22.68 2.27
N GLU A 102 -6.55 21.88 3.29
CA GLU A 102 -6.34 22.26 4.70
C GLU A 102 -4.99 21.81 5.26
N ARG A 103 -4.56 20.58 4.91
CA ARG A 103 -3.34 20.00 5.47
C ARG A 103 -2.08 20.80 5.19
N PRO A 104 -1.84 21.28 3.95
CA PRO A 104 -0.64 22.08 3.66
C PRO A 104 -0.56 23.36 4.46
N VAL A 105 -1.70 23.99 4.79
CA VAL A 105 -1.74 25.23 5.58
C VAL A 105 -1.18 25.02 6.99
N VAL A 106 -1.56 23.93 7.64
CA VAL A 106 -1.09 23.59 8.99
C VAL A 106 0.35 23.11 8.97
N LEU A 107 0.67 22.21 8.03
CA LEU A 107 2.03 21.65 7.89
C LEU A 107 3.05 22.76 7.53
N LYS A 108 2.64 23.78 6.78
CA LYS A 108 3.50 24.93 6.46
C LYS A 108 3.96 25.67 7.71
N LYS A 109 3.06 25.91 8.68
CA LYS A 109 3.43 26.57 9.95
C LYS A 109 4.47 25.74 10.72
N ALA A 110 4.28 24.41 10.80
CA ALA A 110 5.23 23.53 11.46
C ALA A 110 6.59 23.52 10.73
N ALA A 111 6.57 23.43 9.40
CA ALA A 111 7.77 23.45 8.58
C ALA A 111 8.54 24.77 8.72
N ASP A 112 7.85 25.93 8.68
CA ASP A 112 8.49 27.24 8.86
C ASP A 112 9.21 27.35 10.21
N ARG A 113 8.62 26.79 11.27
CA ARG A 113 9.21 26.80 12.60
C ARG A 113 10.44 25.88 12.70
N LEU A 114 10.39 24.69 12.08
CA LEU A 114 11.55 23.80 11.95
C LEU A 114 12.68 24.46 11.15
N LEU A 115 12.36 25.06 10.00
CA LEU A 115 13.33 25.64 9.07
C LEU A 115 13.95 26.92 9.60
N ALA A 116 13.26 27.66 10.48
CA ALA A 116 13.84 28.81 11.17
C ALA A 116 14.97 28.42 12.15
N SER A 117 14.96 27.18 12.68
CA SER A 117 15.98 26.65 13.58
C SER A 117 16.07 25.12 13.36
N PRO A 118 16.76 24.68 12.28
CA PRO A 118 16.88 23.26 11.97
C PRO A 118 17.51 22.46 13.10
N SER A 119 16.90 21.32 13.43
CA SER A 119 17.44 20.43 14.46
C SER A 119 18.52 19.52 13.88
N PRO A 120 19.50 19.05 14.69
CA PRO A 120 20.47 18.04 14.23
C PRO A 120 19.83 16.77 13.70
N ALA A 121 18.65 16.39 14.22
CA ALA A 121 17.88 15.23 13.75
C ALA A 121 17.34 15.46 12.33
N TYR A 122 16.83 16.66 12.03
CA TYR A 122 16.39 17.02 10.67
C TYR A 122 17.56 17.00 9.68
N GLU A 123 18.72 17.56 10.05
CA GLU A 123 19.90 17.52 9.20
C GLU A 123 20.41 16.10 8.96
N ALA A 124 20.38 15.24 9.98
CA ALA A 124 20.72 13.83 9.84
C ALA A 124 19.75 13.13 8.88
N PHE A 125 18.45 13.33 9.06
CA PHE A 125 17.42 12.80 8.17
C PHE A 125 17.66 13.21 6.71
N CYS A 126 17.93 14.48 6.44
CA CYS A 126 18.20 14.94 5.08
C CYS A 126 19.44 14.28 4.46
N ARG A 127 20.50 14.06 5.26
CA ARG A 127 21.71 13.35 4.78
C ARG A 127 21.44 11.87 4.50
N GLU A 128 20.77 11.17 5.41
CA GLU A 128 20.49 9.74 5.32
C GLU A 128 19.56 9.40 4.17
N HIS A 129 18.62 10.30 3.88
CA HIS A 129 17.60 10.11 2.85
C HIS A 129 17.90 10.87 1.54
N SER A 130 19.09 11.45 1.39
CA SER A 130 19.47 12.28 0.23
C SER A 130 19.28 11.58 -1.12
N PHE A 131 19.34 10.25 -1.17
CA PHE A 131 19.23 9.45 -2.39
C PHE A 131 17.84 9.48 -3.06
N TRP A 132 16.79 9.94 -2.34
CA TRP A 132 15.45 10.13 -2.90
C TRP A 132 14.83 11.47 -2.51
N LEU A 133 15.16 11.99 -1.31
CA LEU A 133 14.47 13.13 -0.70
C LEU A 133 14.64 14.43 -1.50
N GLU A 134 15.83 14.66 -2.04
CA GLU A 134 16.14 15.86 -2.83
C GLU A 134 15.31 15.89 -4.12
N ASP A 135 15.27 14.78 -4.85
CA ASP A 135 14.55 14.68 -6.11
C ASP A 135 13.04 14.66 -5.89
N TYR A 136 12.54 14.00 -4.85
CA TYR A 136 11.13 14.06 -4.47
C TYR A 136 10.69 15.48 -4.10
N ALA A 137 11.45 16.17 -3.26
CA ALA A 137 11.12 17.52 -2.82
C ALA A 137 11.12 18.51 -4.01
N LEU A 138 12.10 18.38 -4.91
CA LEU A 138 12.14 19.16 -6.15
C LEU A 138 10.94 18.84 -7.06
N PHE A 139 10.63 17.54 -7.27
CA PHE A 139 9.48 17.11 -8.06
C PHE A 139 8.18 17.74 -7.54
N MET A 140 7.94 17.65 -6.24
CA MET A 140 6.73 18.22 -5.63
C MET A 140 6.68 19.74 -5.70
N ALA A 141 7.84 20.41 -5.56
CA ALA A 141 7.93 21.87 -5.68
C ALA A 141 7.62 22.33 -7.12
N VAL A 142 8.20 21.66 -8.12
CA VAL A 142 7.90 21.91 -9.54
C VAL A 142 6.44 21.63 -9.84
N LYS A 143 5.90 20.49 -9.39
CA LYS A 143 4.49 20.11 -9.57
C LYS A 143 3.55 21.19 -9.02
N ALA A 144 3.83 21.69 -7.84
CA ALA A 144 3.05 22.79 -7.24
C ALA A 144 3.14 24.08 -8.08
N ALA A 145 4.34 24.44 -8.56
CA ALA A 145 4.55 25.60 -9.43
C ALA A 145 3.87 25.45 -10.81
N GLN A 146 3.72 24.20 -11.30
CA GLN A 146 2.97 23.90 -12.53
C GLN A 146 1.46 23.72 -12.29
N GLY A 147 0.90 24.21 -11.17
CA GLY A 147 -0.52 24.13 -10.89
C GLY A 147 -1.05 22.71 -10.69
N GLN A 148 -0.22 21.79 -10.20
CA GLN A 148 -0.52 20.37 -10.00
C GLN A 148 -0.69 19.57 -11.31
N ALA A 149 -0.23 20.12 -12.45
CA ALA A 149 -0.23 19.38 -13.70
C ALA A 149 0.52 18.04 -13.58
N GLY A 150 0.09 17.03 -14.31
CA GLY A 150 0.80 15.75 -14.39
C GLY A 150 2.16 15.90 -15.07
N LEU A 151 3.10 15.03 -14.76
CA LEU A 151 4.47 15.05 -15.32
C LEU A 151 4.47 15.14 -16.86
N ALA A 152 3.56 14.42 -17.53
CA ALA A 152 3.44 14.42 -18.99
C ALA A 152 3.10 15.79 -19.58
N ASP A 153 2.45 16.65 -18.81
CA ASP A 153 1.99 17.98 -19.25
C ASP A 153 2.99 19.10 -18.90
N TRP A 154 4.11 18.78 -18.26
CA TRP A 154 5.11 19.79 -17.91
C TRP A 154 5.84 20.32 -19.15
N PRO A 155 6.35 21.58 -19.11
CA PRO A 155 7.24 22.10 -20.12
C PRO A 155 8.41 21.13 -20.39
N ASN A 156 8.77 20.95 -21.66
CA ASN A 156 9.73 19.92 -22.07
C ASN A 156 11.07 20.01 -21.32
N ALA A 157 11.57 21.24 -21.11
CA ALA A 157 12.83 21.45 -20.40
C ALA A 157 12.79 20.95 -18.94
N LEU A 158 11.66 21.11 -18.24
CA LEU A 158 11.47 20.59 -16.89
C LEU A 158 11.19 19.09 -16.91
N ARG A 159 10.35 18.61 -17.83
CA ARG A 159 10.02 17.19 -17.95
C ARG A 159 11.26 16.36 -18.27
N CYS A 160 12.07 16.80 -19.23
CA CYS A 160 13.32 16.12 -19.61
C CYS A 160 14.51 16.46 -18.73
N ARG A 161 14.30 17.19 -17.63
CA ARG A 161 15.35 17.55 -16.66
C ARG A 161 16.56 18.24 -17.28
N GLU A 162 16.33 19.16 -18.23
CA GLU A 162 17.43 19.94 -18.81
C GLU A 162 18.21 20.67 -17.69
N PRO A 163 19.55 20.59 -17.66
CA PRO A 163 20.34 21.07 -16.52
C PRO A 163 20.07 22.53 -16.13
N GLU A 164 19.91 23.42 -17.13
CA GLU A 164 19.62 24.84 -16.89
C GLU A 164 18.24 25.05 -16.28
N ALA A 165 17.21 24.32 -16.77
CA ALA A 165 15.86 24.40 -16.23
C ALA A 165 15.79 23.86 -14.79
N ILE A 166 16.49 22.78 -14.50
CA ILE A 166 16.58 22.22 -13.15
C ILE A 166 17.34 23.17 -12.20
N ALA A 167 18.45 23.77 -12.64
CA ALA A 167 19.18 24.74 -11.83
C ALA A 167 18.32 25.99 -11.50
N ALA A 168 17.58 26.50 -12.48
CA ALA A 168 16.63 27.60 -12.29
C ALA A 168 15.51 27.22 -11.32
N ALA A 169 14.89 26.05 -11.51
CA ALA A 169 13.84 25.57 -10.62
C ALA A 169 14.32 25.38 -9.16
N LYS A 170 15.53 24.83 -8.96
CA LYS A 170 16.11 24.70 -7.62
C LYS A 170 16.33 26.04 -6.94
N ALA A 171 16.78 27.06 -7.68
CA ALA A 171 16.99 28.40 -7.14
C ALA A 171 15.67 29.10 -6.83
N GLU A 172 14.71 29.05 -7.73
CA GLU A 172 13.41 29.72 -7.59
C GLU A 172 12.53 29.07 -6.50
N LEU A 173 12.54 27.73 -6.40
CA LEU A 173 11.65 26.96 -5.55
C LEU A 173 12.31 26.47 -4.26
N ALA A 174 13.47 27.02 -3.87
CA ALA A 174 14.24 26.57 -2.71
C ALA A 174 13.39 26.44 -1.45
N GLY A 175 12.58 27.45 -1.11
CA GLY A 175 11.71 27.41 0.06
C GLY A 175 10.61 26.33 -0.01
N SER A 176 10.12 26.04 -1.22
CA SER A 176 9.15 24.96 -1.43
C SER A 176 9.81 23.57 -1.29
N ILE A 177 11.02 23.43 -1.80
CA ILE A 177 11.82 22.21 -1.65
C ILE A 177 12.08 21.93 -0.17
N ASP A 178 12.51 22.93 0.59
CA ASP A 178 12.74 22.77 2.04
C ASP A 178 11.45 22.43 2.80
N TYR A 179 10.31 22.99 2.40
CA TYR A 179 9.00 22.62 2.95
C TYR A 179 8.73 21.12 2.77
N TYR A 180 8.88 20.57 1.56
CA TYR A 180 8.62 19.16 1.32
C TYR A 180 9.58 18.24 2.08
N LYS A 181 10.84 18.63 2.24
CA LYS A 181 11.80 17.90 3.10
C LYS A 181 11.37 17.90 4.56
N ALA A 182 10.96 19.06 5.08
CA ALA A 182 10.47 19.18 6.46
C ALA A 182 9.23 18.29 6.71
N VAL A 183 8.29 18.26 5.76
CA VAL A 183 7.09 17.40 5.83
C VAL A 183 7.46 15.93 5.87
N GLN A 184 8.44 15.48 5.07
CA GLN A 184 8.91 14.10 5.10
C GLN A 184 9.62 13.76 6.42
N PHE A 185 10.37 14.69 6.98
CA PHE A 185 10.96 14.52 8.32
C PHE A 185 9.88 14.31 9.38
N PHE A 186 8.82 15.11 9.40
CA PHE A 186 7.70 14.92 10.33
C PHE A 186 7.04 13.56 10.18
N PHE A 187 6.78 13.15 8.93
CA PHE A 187 6.18 11.84 8.67
C PHE A 187 7.05 10.71 9.22
N TYR A 188 8.34 10.67 8.86
CA TYR A 188 9.22 9.57 9.25
C TYR A 188 9.56 9.57 10.74
N THR A 189 9.57 10.73 11.39
CA THR A 189 9.69 10.81 12.85
C THR A 189 8.51 10.09 13.52
N GLN A 190 7.29 10.38 13.10
CA GLN A 190 6.08 9.76 13.64
C GLN A 190 5.96 8.29 13.26
N TRP A 191 6.27 7.94 12.02
CA TRP A 191 6.24 6.55 11.55
C TRP A 191 7.22 5.67 12.31
N SER A 192 8.45 6.13 12.48
CA SER A 192 9.48 5.38 13.21
C SER A 192 9.11 5.17 14.68
N ALA A 193 8.50 6.16 15.31
CA ALA A 193 7.99 6.04 16.68
C ALA A 193 6.87 4.99 16.77
N LEU A 194 5.90 5.01 15.86
CA LEU A 194 4.82 4.02 15.81
C LEU A 194 5.35 2.60 15.55
N LYS A 195 6.27 2.44 14.58
CA LYS A 195 6.89 1.14 14.28
C LYS A 195 7.63 0.60 15.50
N ALA A 196 8.46 1.43 16.13
CA ALA A 196 9.18 1.01 17.34
C ALA A 196 8.24 0.59 18.46
N TYR A 197 7.13 1.31 18.66
CA TYR A 197 6.10 0.95 19.64
C TYR A 197 5.43 -0.37 19.31
N ALA A 198 5.02 -0.58 18.07
CA ALA A 198 4.43 -1.84 17.60
C ALA A 198 5.39 -3.02 17.83
N ASN A 199 6.64 -2.88 17.42
CA ASN A 199 7.66 -3.92 17.61
C ASN A 199 7.93 -4.22 19.08
N ALA A 200 7.95 -3.20 19.96
CA ALA A 200 8.09 -3.39 21.41
C ALA A 200 6.91 -4.17 22.04
N LYS A 201 5.75 -4.14 21.40
CA LYS A 201 4.55 -4.94 21.77
C LYS A 201 4.52 -6.31 21.08
N GLY A 202 5.53 -6.68 20.30
CA GLY A 202 5.57 -7.92 19.52
C GLY A 202 4.78 -7.87 18.20
N ILE A 203 4.27 -6.71 17.81
CA ILE A 203 3.50 -6.53 16.57
C ILE A 203 4.45 -6.15 15.44
N ARG A 204 4.43 -6.93 14.36
CA ARG A 204 5.17 -6.67 13.12
C ARG A 204 4.29 -5.98 12.08
N LEU A 205 4.82 -4.93 11.45
CA LEU A 205 4.12 -4.20 10.41
C LEU A 205 4.31 -4.89 9.05
N VAL A 206 3.20 -5.27 8.42
CA VAL A 206 3.19 -5.76 7.04
C VAL A 206 2.84 -4.58 6.15
N GLY A 207 3.85 -4.04 5.46
CA GLY A 207 3.65 -2.98 4.47
C GLY A 207 3.28 -3.54 3.11
N ASP A 208 2.88 -2.67 2.22
CA ASP A 208 2.47 -2.99 0.86
C ASP A 208 3.16 -2.05 -0.13
N ILE A 209 3.66 -2.59 -1.23
CA ILE A 209 4.24 -1.80 -2.32
C ILE A 209 3.69 -2.28 -3.66
N PRO A 210 3.24 -1.37 -4.53
CA PRO A 210 2.89 -1.73 -5.90
C PRO A 210 4.15 -2.12 -6.68
N ILE A 211 4.05 -3.10 -7.59
CA ILE A 211 5.17 -3.42 -8.49
C ILE A 211 5.57 -2.18 -9.30
N TYR A 212 4.62 -1.46 -9.88
CA TYR A 212 4.87 -0.28 -10.71
C TYR A 212 4.89 1.01 -9.87
N VAL A 213 5.57 2.03 -10.40
CA VAL A 213 5.46 3.41 -9.92
C VAL A 213 4.31 4.14 -10.65
N SER A 214 3.91 5.29 -10.13
CA SER A 214 2.94 6.16 -10.82
C SER A 214 3.58 6.82 -12.05
N PRO A 215 2.82 7.06 -13.14
CA PRO A 215 3.28 7.88 -14.25
C PRO A 215 3.54 9.35 -13.84
N ASP A 216 2.98 9.76 -12.72
CA ASP A 216 3.18 11.07 -12.12
C ASP A 216 3.99 10.91 -10.82
N SER A 217 5.27 10.54 -10.95
CA SER A 217 6.15 10.27 -9.81
C SER A 217 7.56 10.82 -10.01
N SER A 218 8.19 11.12 -8.88
CA SER A 218 9.60 11.50 -8.84
C SER A 218 10.50 10.38 -9.36
N ASP A 219 10.11 9.13 -9.19
CA ASP A 219 10.87 7.97 -9.63
C ASP A 219 10.99 7.91 -11.16
N LEU A 220 9.87 8.08 -11.87
CA LEU A 220 9.87 8.16 -13.33
C LEU A 220 10.65 9.39 -13.80
N TRP A 221 10.42 10.54 -13.17
CA TRP A 221 11.06 11.80 -13.56
C TRP A 221 12.56 11.78 -13.39
N THR A 222 13.05 11.15 -12.32
CA THR A 222 14.48 11.13 -11.95
C THR A 222 15.25 10.06 -12.69
N HIS A 223 14.60 8.92 -12.99
CA HIS A 223 15.22 7.74 -13.58
C HIS A 223 14.47 7.26 -14.84
N PRO A 224 14.25 8.12 -15.83
CA PRO A 224 13.49 7.74 -17.04
C PRO A 224 14.11 6.56 -17.80
N GLU A 225 15.41 6.34 -17.67
CA GLU A 225 16.14 5.23 -18.29
C GLU A 225 15.72 3.85 -17.75
N LEU A 226 15.06 3.81 -16.59
CA LEU A 226 14.56 2.57 -15.99
C LEU A 226 13.20 2.14 -16.54
N PHE A 227 12.58 2.98 -17.38
CA PHE A 227 11.20 2.79 -17.84
C PHE A 227 11.11 2.86 -19.38
N GLN A 228 10.04 2.29 -19.93
CA GLN A 228 9.76 2.32 -21.36
C GLN A 228 9.21 3.69 -21.79
N THR A 229 10.10 4.64 -21.99
CA THR A 229 9.79 6.01 -22.41
C THR A 229 10.38 6.32 -23.79
N ASP A 230 9.84 7.32 -24.47
CA ASP A 230 10.46 7.92 -25.66
C ASP A 230 11.53 8.97 -25.27
N GLY A 231 12.18 9.54 -26.26
CA GLY A 231 13.23 10.57 -26.05
C GLY A 231 12.73 11.88 -25.43
N THR A 232 11.43 12.03 -25.21
CA THR A 232 10.77 13.17 -24.58
C THR A 232 10.08 12.81 -23.27
N MET A 233 10.40 11.64 -22.70
CA MET A 233 9.85 11.09 -21.45
C MET A 233 8.33 10.81 -21.48
N HIS A 234 7.72 10.64 -22.63
CA HIS A 234 6.38 10.08 -22.70
C HIS A 234 6.44 8.55 -22.70
N LEU A 235 5.47 7.93 -22.03
CA LEU A 235 5.36 6.48 -22.00
C LEU A 235 5.05 5.94 -23.40
N THR A 236 5.74 4.89 -23.79
CA THR A 236 5.47 4.18 -25.05
C THR A 236 4.47 3.06 -24.86
N GLN A 237 4.52 2.42 -23.68
CA GLN A 237 3.59 1.39 -23.25
C GLN A 237 3.29 1.58 -21.76
N VAL A 238 2.13 1.06 -21.33
CA VAL A 238 1.66 1.13 -19.95
C VAL A 238 1.19 -0.24 -19.45
N ALA A 239 1.20 -0.39 -18.13
CA ALA A 239 0.77 -1.61 -17.46
C ALA A 239 -0.76 -1.76 -17.43
N GLY A 240 -1.19 -3.02 -17.35
CA GLY A 240 -2.58 -3.40 -17.14
C GLY A 240 -2.77 -4.90 -17.02
N CYS A 241 -4.01 -5.34 -17.17
CA CYS A 241 -4.38 -6.76 -17.27
C CYS A 241 -5.23 -7.02 -18.52
N PRO A 242 -5.12 -8.20 -19.12
CA PRO A 242 -5.94 -8.56 -20.29
C PRO A 242 -7.43 -8.62 -19.94
N PRO A 243 -8.30 -8.57 -20.93
CA PRO A 243 -9.71 -8.92 -20.78
C PRO A 243 -9.89 -10.30 -20.15
N ASP A 244 -10.82 -10.37 -19.19
CA ASP A 244 -11.20 -11.59 -18.50
C ASP A 244 -12.70 -11.67 -18.24
N ALA A 245 -13.16 -12.65 -17.46
CA ALA A 245 -14.57 -12.83 -17.11
C ALA A 245 -15.14 -11.71 -16.22
N PHE A 246 -14.28 -10.93 -15.56
CA PHE A 246 -14.66 -9.84 -14.65
C PHE A 246 -14.58 -8.47 -15.32
N ALA A 247 -13.67 -8.30 -16.29
CA ALA A 247 -13.42 -7.06 -17.01
C ALA A 247 -13.30 -7.33 -18.52
N ALA A 248 -14.41 -7.17 -19.24
CA ALA A 248 -14.47 -7.47 -20.69
C ALA A 248 -13.47 -6.65 -21.54
N ASP A 249 -13.12 -5.44 -21.11
CA ASP A 249 -12.13 -4.56 -21.74
C ASP A 249 -10.73 -4.69 -21.12
N GLY A 250 -10.56 -5.60 -20.17
CA GLY A 250 -9.38 -5.69 -19.33
C GLY A 250 -9.24 -4.52 -18.35
N GLN A 251 -8.08 -4.39 -17.73
CA GLN A 251 -7.78 -3.29 -16.82
C GLN A 251 -6.62 -2.46 -17.35
N LEU A 252 -6.85 -1.19 -17.61
CA LEU A 252 -5.82 -0.23 -17.98
C LEU A 252 -5.36 0.51 -16.72
N TRP A 253 -4.18 0.15 -16.19
CA TRP A 253 -3.65 0.79 -14.98
C TRP A 253 -2.89 2.08 -15.26
N GLY A 254 -2.29 2.19 -16.47
CA GLY A 254 -1.60 3.40 -16.90
C GLY A 254 -0.20 3.59 -16.31
N ASN A 255 0.29 2.68 -15.47
CA ASN A 255 1.62 2.76 -14.87
C ASN A 255 2.72 2.54 -15.92
N PRO A 256 3.89 3.22 -15.78
CA PRO A 256 5.04 2.99 -16.63
C PRO A 256 5.57 1.56 -16.49
N LEU A 257 5.91 0.93 -17.60
CA LEU A 257 6.58 -0.35 -17.63
C LEU A 257 8.08 -0.18 -17.48
N TYR A 258 8.74 -1.11 -16.77
CA TYR A 258 10.19 -1.10 -16.60
C TYR A 258 10.92 -1.50 -17.90
N ASP A 259 12.06 -0.87 -18.17
CA ASP A 259 13.06 -1.41 -19.07
C ASP A 259 13.94 -2.43 -18.32
N TRP A 260 13.51 -3.68 -18.36
CA TRP A 260 14.21 -4.76 -17.66
C TRP A 260 15.63 -5.01 -18.17
N SER A 261 15.98 -4.57 -19.37
CA SER A 261 17.35 -4.66 -19.92
C SER A 261 18.30 -3.73 -19.16
N VAL A 262 17.87 -2.50 -18.88
CA VAL A 262 18.63 -1.51 -18.09
C VAL A 262 18.72 -1.97 -16.64
N HIS A 263 17.62 -2.45 -16.05
CA HIS A 263 17.65 -3.00 -14.69
C HIS A 263 18.63 -4.16 -14.56
N LYS A 264 18.65 -5.08 -15.52
CA LYS A 264 19.59 -6.20 -15.54
C LYS A 264 21.03 -5.73 -15.70
N ALA A 265 21.30 -4.78 -16.58
CA ALA A 265 22.64 -4.21 -16.81
C ALA A 265 23.20 -3.52 -15.56
N THR A 266 22.35 -2.93 -14.72
CA THR A 266 22.73 -2.30 -13.45
C THR A 266 22.68 -3.25 -12.25
N GLY A 267 22.45 -4.55 -12.46
CA GLY A 267 22.31 -5.55 -11.40
C GLY A 267 21.13 -5.27 -10.48
N PHE A 268 20.04 -4.72 -11.03
CA PHE A 268 18.81 -4.33 -10.33
C PHE A 268 19.04 -3.32 -9.19
N ALA A 269 20.00 -2.40 -9.34
CA ALA A 269 20.42 -1.49 -8.28
C ALA A 269 19.26 -0.70 -7.68
N TRP A 270 18.37 -0.11 -8.51
CA TRP A 270 17.20 0.64 -8.05
C TRP A 270 16.21 -0.24 -7.26
N TRP A 271 15.90 -1.45 -7.75
CA TRP A 271 15.04 -2.39 -7.03
C TRP A 271 15.63 -2.87 -5.71
N LYS A 272 16.94 -3.15 -5.69
CA LYS A 272 17.66 -3.48 -4.44
C LYS A 272 17.55 -2.34 -3.42
N GLN A 273 17.69 -1.09 -3.88
CA GLN A 273 17.55 0.08 -3.02
C GLN A 273 16.10 0.25 -2.52
N ARG A 274 15.11 0.14 -3.43
CA ARG A 274 13.69 0.20 -3.08
C ARG A 274 13.32 -0.84 -2.03
N MET A 275 13.74 -2.08 -2.24
CA MET A 275 13.41 -3.18 -1.31
C MET A 275 14.14 -3.05 0.03
N LYS A 276 15.42 -2.66 0.04
CA LYS A 276 16.13 -2.37 1.29
C LYS A 276 15.47 -1.26 2.08
N TYR A 277 15.00 -0.23 1.40
CA TYR A 277 14.27 0.86 2.06
C TYR A 277 12.92 0.37 2.59
N ALA A 278 12.14 -0.33 1.78
CA ALA A 278 10.85 -0.88 2.22
C ALA A 278 11.01 -1.80 3.45
N THR A 279 12.00 -2.68 3.47
CA THR A 279 12.27 -3.56 4.62
C THR A 279 12.85 -2.82 5.83
N SER A 280 13.35 -1.61 5.69
CA SER A 280 13.74 -0.76 6.82
C SER A 280 12.53 -0.11 7.51
N ILE A 281 11.52 0.27 6.73
CA ILE A 281 10.31 0.93 7.25
C ILE A 281 9.18 -0.05 7.60
N TYR A 282 9.20 -1.27 7.07
CA TYR A 282 8.28 -2.37 7.40
C TYR A 282 9.04 -3.58 7.95
N ASP A 283 8.36 -4.49 8.61
CA ASP A 283 8.94 -5.76 9.08
C ASP A 283 8.71 -6.89 8.07
N VAL A 284 7.66 -6.79 7.28
CA VAL A 284 7.33 -7.66 6.14
C VAL A 284 6.80 -6.78 5.01
N VAL A 285 7.14 -7.07 3.78
CA VAL A 285 6.70 -6.32 2.59
C VAL A 285 5.86 -7.20 1.69
N ARG A 286 4.59 -6.84 1.49
CA ARG A 286 3.79 -7.43 0.41
C ARG A 286 4.13 -6.72 -0.89
N ILE A 287 4.49 -7.48 -1.91
CA ILE A 287 4.66 -6.94 -3.27
C ILE A 287 3.39 -7.26 -4.05
N ASP A 288 2.69 -6.19 -4.40
CA ASP A 288 1.49 -6.25 -5.23
C ASP A 288 1.83 -6.63 -6.66
N HIS A 289 0.98 -7.45 -7.30
CA HIS A 289 1.15 -7.97 -8.66
C HIS A 289 2.50 -8.65 -8.93
N PHE A 290 2.95 -9.52 -8.00
CA PHE A 290 4.25 -10.18 -8.06
C PHE A 290 4.47 -10.99 -9.36
N ARG A 291 3.41 -11.52 -9.98
CA ARG A 291 3.50 -12.21 -11.25
C ARG A 291 4.14 -11.37 -12.36
N GLY A 292 4.06 -10.03 -12.27
CA GLY A 292 4.63 -9.09 -13.23
C GLY A 292 6.14 -9.21 -13.40
N PHE A 293 6.85 -9.84 -12.47
CA PHE A 293 8.27 -10.14 -12.62
C PHE A 293 8.53 -11.33 -13.54
N GLU A 294 7.57 -12.24 -13.75
CA GLU A 294 7.68 -13.34 -14.70
C GLU A 294 7.19 -12.93 -16.09
N SER A 295 6.00 -12.34 -16.13
CA SER A 295 5.41 -11.77 -17.33
C SER A 295 4.43 -10.68 -16.98
N TYR A 296 4.46 -9.61 -17.76
CA TYR A 296 3.65 -8.42 -17.54
C TYR A 296 2.87 -8.07 -18.83
N TYR A 297 1.71 -7.45 -18.64
CA TYR A 297 0.83 -7.11 -19.76
C TYR A 297 1.09 -5.68 -20.20
N CYS A 298 1.48 -5.52 -21.47
CA CYS A 298 1.84 -4.26 -22.12
C CYS A 298 0.67 -3.75 -22.95
N ILE A 299 0.30 -2.50 -22.74
CA ILE A 299 -0.76 -1.83 -23.49
C ILE A 299 -0.13 -0.62 -24.17
N PRO A 300 -0.34 -0.37 -25.49
CA PRO A 300 0.16 0.82 -26.15
C PRO A 300 -0.31 2.10 -25.42
N ALA A 301 0.62 3.01 -25.15
CA ALA A 301 0.26 4.28 -24.50
C ALA A 301 -0.70 5.06 -25.39
N GLY A 302 -1.80 5.58 -24.79
CA GLY A 302 -2.87 6.26 -25.53
C GLY A 302 -4.08 5.40 -25.86
N ASP A 303 -4.00 4.08 -25.72
CA ASP A 303 -5.17 3.20 -25.78
C ASP A 303 -6.12 3.49 -24.62
N LYS A 304 -7.41 3.31 -24.88
CA LYS A 304 -8.46 3.59 -23.85
C LYS A 304 -8.88 2.33 -23.10
N THR A 305 -8.49 1.17 -23.56
CA THR A 305 -8.80 -0.15 -22.99
C THR A 305 -7.58 -1.05 -23.08
N ALA A 306 -7.58 -2.16 -22.36
CA ALA A 306 -6.51 -3.14 -22.41
C ALA A 306 -6.62 -4.16 -23.56
N ALA A 307 -7.60 -4.01 -24.44
CA ALA A 307 -7.93 -5.03 -25.46
C ALA A 307 -6.79 -5.28 -26.47
N ASN A 308 -5.97 -4.27 -26.80
CA ASN A 308 -4.87 -4.38 -27.75
C ASN A 308 -3.52 -4.73 -27.11
N GLY A 309 -3.51 -5.04 -25.82
CA GLY A 309 -2.29 -5.37 -25.12
C GLY A 309 -1.75 -6.76 -25.46
N HIS A 310 -0.54 -7.02 -25.00
CA HIS A 310 0.13 -8.32 -25.16
C HIS A 310 1.03 -8.61 -23.96
N TRP A 311 1.38 -9.88 -23.78
CA TRP A 311 2.29 -10.32 -22.73
C TRP A 311 3.75 -10.20 -23.13
N GLU A 312 4.57 -9.66 -22.26
CA GLU A 312 6.03 -9.66 -22.36
C GLU A 312 6.67 -10.36 -21.16
N LYS A 313 7.87 -10.89 -21.38
CA LYS A 313 8.65 -11.56 -20.33
C LYS A 313 9.32 -10.55 -19.42
N GLY A 314 9.16 -10.78 -18.10
CA GLY A 314 9.89 -10.07 -17.06
C GLY A 314 11.27 -10.67 -16.77
N PRO A 315 11.97 -10.16 -15.75
CA PRO A 315 13.30 -10.61 -15.37
C PRO A 315 13.32 -11.98 -14.65
N ASP A 316 12.17 -12.49 -14.24
CA ASP A 316 11.96 -13.80 -13.61
C ASP A 316 13.00 -14.10 -12.50
N ARG A 317 13.72 -15.20 -12.62
CA ARG A 317 14.68 -15.67 -11.59
C ARG A 317 15.87 -14.74 -11.39
N ASP A 318 16.25 -13.96 -12.39
CA ASP A 318 17.32 -12.97 -12.25
C ASP A 318 16.96 -11.92 -11.21
N PHE A 319 15.68 -11.47 -11.20
CA PHE A 319 15.17 -10.58 -10.17
C PHE A 319 15.16 -11.22 -8.77
N ILE A 320 14.65 -12.46 -8.67
CA ILE A 320 14.61 -13.19 -7.40
C ILE A 320 16.01 -13.33 -6.80
N HIS A 321 16.98 -13.72 -7.62
CA HIS A 321 18.38 -13.83 -7.21
C HIS A 321 18.92 -12.49 -6.67
N ALA A 322 18.67 -11.40 -7.40
CA ALA A 322 19.09 -10.06 -6.97
C ALA A 322 18.44 -9.64 -5.63
N MET A 323 17.17 -10.01 -5.39
CA MET A 323 16.50 -9.70 -4.12
C MET A 323 17.06 -10.54 -2.98
N HIS A 324 17.33 -11.82 -3.17
CA HIS A 324 17.98 -12.67 -2.16
C HIS A 324 19.37 -12.16 -1.78
N GLU A 325 20.17 -11.72 -2.76
CA GLU A 325 21.46 -11.08 -2.48
C GLU A 325 21.33 -9.80 -1.63
N ALA A 326 20.27 -9.03 -1.87
CA ALA A 326 20.09 -7.73 -1.22
C ALA A 326 19.50 -7.82 0.20
N LEU A 327 18.61 -8.79 0.45
CA LEU A 327 17.75 -8.85 1.62
C LEU A 327 17.95 -10.12 2.47
N GLY A 328 18.55 -11.18 1.92
CA GLY A 328 18.50 -12.50 2.52
C GLY A 328 17.09 -13.13 2.42
N GLU A 329 16.78 -14.10 3.29
CA GLU A 329 15.50 -14.80 3.29
C GLU A 329 14.49 -14.10 4.22
N GLY A 330 13.21 -14.04 3.80
CA GLY A 330 12.10 -14.11 4.73
C GLY A 330 11.34 -12.84 5.09
N SER A 331 11.40 -11.75 4.33
CA SER A 331 10.61 -10.54 4.66
C SER A 331 9.59 -10.11 3.58
N ILE A 332 9.28 -10.99 2.62
CA ILE A 332 8.43 -10.66 1.47
C ILE A 332 7.21 -11.58 1.42
N ILE A 333 6.04 -11.02 1.13
CA ILE A 333 4.83 -11.73 0.70
C ILE A 333 4.63 -11.42 -0.78
N ALA A 334 4.44 -12.46 -1.59
CA ALA A 334 4.16 -12.30 -3.01
C ALA A 334 2.64 -12.33 -3.26
N GLU A 335 2.10 -11.26 -3.85
CA GLU A 335 0.73 -11.30 -4.32
C GLU A 335 0.69 -12.09 -5.64
N ASP A 336 0.14 -13.30 -5.57
CA ASP A 336 0.04 -14.29 -6.64
C ASP A 336 -1.42 -14.57 -7.02
N LEU A 337 -2.27 -13.57 -6.98
CA LEU A 337 -3.70 -13.70 -7.31
C LEU A 337 -3.93 -13.70 -8.82
N GLY A 338 -5.10 -14.17 -9.25
CA GLY A 338 -5.50 -14.26 -10.64
C GLY A 338 -4.96 -15.50 -11.38
N TYR A 339 -4.81 -15.40 -12.69
CA TYR A 339 -4.40 -16.54 -13.53
C TYR A 339 -2.88 -16.79 -13.43
N LEU A 340 -2.52 -17.93 -12.86
CA LEU A 340 -1.13 -18.34 -12.64
C LEU A 340 -0.70 -19.40 -13.66
N THR A 341 0.21 -19.03 -14.55
CA THR A 341 0.86 -20.00 -15.46
C THR A 341 1.83 -20.92 -14.71
N PRO A 342 2.23 -22.07 -15.28
CA PRO A 342 3.26 -22.91 -14.68
C PRO A 342 4.58 -22.17 -14.41
N GLU A 343 4.95 -21.22 -15.26
CA GLU A 343 6.17 -20.41 -15.14
C GLU A 343 6.09 -19.47 -13.92
N VAL A 344 4.96 -18.79 -13.72
CA VAL A 344 4.73 -17.94 -12.53
C VAL A 344 4.82 -18.78 -11.25
N LYS A 345 4.20 -19.97 -11.24
CA LYS A 345 4.30 -20.90 -10.10
C LYS A 345 5.73 -21.37 -9.84
N ALA A 346 6.50 -21.60 -10.91
CA ALA A 346 7.90 -21.98 -10.79
C ALA A 346 8.77 -20.83 -10.24
N MET A 347 8.53 -19.58 -10.66
CA MET A 347 9.19 -18.40 -10.13
C MET A 347 8.85 -18.20 -8.64
N LEU A 348 7.57 -18.27 -8.28
CA LEU A 348 7.13 -18.16 -6.88
C LEU A 348 7.75 -19.24 -6.00
N SER A 349 7.77 -20.50 -6.47
CA SER A 349 8.43 -21.60 -5.76
C SER A 349 9.94 -21.36 -5.58
N ALA A 350 10.59 -20.82 -6.62
CA ALA A 350 12.04 -20.51 -6.57
C ALA A 350 12.33 -19.31 -5.63
N SER A 351 11.40 -18.39 -5.45
CA SER A 351 11.57 -17.26 -4.54
C SER A 351 11.52 -17.66 -3.07
N GLY A 352 10.83 -18.75 -2.74
CA GLY A 352 10.54 -19.14 -1.36
C GLY A 352 9.56 -18.20 -0.64
N TYR A 353 9.03 -17.17 -1.30
CA TYR A 353 8.09 -16.23 -0.71
C TYR A 353 6.70 -16.87 -0.56
N PRO A 354 5.98 -16.60 0.57
CA PRO A 354 4.60 -17.02 0.70
C PRO A 354 3.71 -16.31 -0.30
N GLY A 355 2.89 -17.09 -1.02
CA GLY A 355 1.80 -16.58 -1.82
C GLY A 355 0.53 -16.36 -1.01
N MET A 356 -0.49 -15.75 -1.60
CA MET A 356 -1.73 -15.37 -0.95
C MET A 356 -2.86 -16.38 -1.23
N LYS A 357 -3.75 -16.57 -0.27
CA LYS A 357 -4.96 -17.39 -0.37
C LYS A 357 -6.16 -16.57 0.11
N ILE A 358 -7.14 -16.40 -0.76
CA ILE A 358 -8.34 -15.60 -0.48
C ILE A 358 -9.53 -16.56 -0.30
N MET A 359 -10.12 -16.56 0.89
CA MET A 359 -11.21 -17.48 1.22
C MET A 359 -12.47 -17.26 0.38
N GLN A 360 -12.80 -16.01 0.07
CA GLN A 360 -13.95 -15.69 -0.79
C GLN A 360 -13.83 -16.35 -2.18
N PHE A 361 -12.62 -16.40 -2.75
CA PHE A 361 -12.39 -17.04 -4.05
C PHE A 361 -12.59 -18.57 -4.03
N ALA A 362 -12.48 -19.20 -2.85
CA ALA A 362 -12.75 -20.64 -2.70
C ALA A 362 -14.18 -21.02 -3.03
N PHE A 363 -15.11 -20.09 -2.90
CA PHE A 363 -16.54 -20.31 -3.03
C PHE A 363 -17.19 -19.52 -4.17
N ASP A 364 -16.45 -18.73 -4.91
CA ASP A 364 -16.93 -18.03 -6.09
C ASP A 364 -16.86 -18.98 -7.30
N SER A 365 -18.01 -19.34 -7.86
CA SER A 365 -18.12 -20.27 -8.99
C SER A 365 -17.50 -19.75 -10.29
N ARG A 366 -17.19 -18.44 -10.36
CA ARG A 366 -16.52 -17.81 -11.49
C ARG A 366 -14.99 -17.99 -11.42
N GLU A 367 -14.45 -18.31 -10.25
CA GLU A 367 -13.03 -18.53 -10.05
C GLU A 367 -12.63 -19.97 -10.41
N SER A 368 -11.59 -20.09 -11.22
CA SER A 368 -11.03 -21.40 -11.60
C SER A 368 -9.82 -21.81 -10.75
N GLY A 369 -9.45 -20.98 -9.78
CA GLY A 369 -8.29 -21.18 -8.93
C GLY A 369 -8.47 -22.25 -7.86
N ASN A 370 -7.36 -22.65 -7.24
CA ASN A 370 -7.37 -23.63 -6.15
C ASN A 370 -7.27 -22.92 -4.80
N TYR A 371 -8.39 -22.34 -4.35
CA TYR A 371 -8.47 -21.56 -3.11
C TYR A 371 -9.18 -22.30 -1.97
N LEU A 372 -9.58 -23.57 -2.16
CA LEU A 372 -10.18 -24.35 -1.09
C LEU A 372 -9.19 -24.64 0.03
N PRO A 373 -9.53 -24.46 1.30
CA PRO A 373 -8.59 -24.53 2.43
C PRO A 373 -7.78 -25.84 2.52
N HIS A 374 -8.35 -26.97 2.13
CA HIS A 374 -7.66 -28.27 2.14
C HIS A 374 -6.53 -28.40 1.09
N THR A 375 -6.41 -27.41 0.20
CA THR A 375 -5.37 -27.39 -0.86
C THR A 375 -4.23 -26.44 -0.55
N TYR A 376 -4.28 -25.72 0.58
CA TYR A 376 -3.27 -24.74 0.93
C TYR A 376 -1.92 -25.39 1.27
N HIS A 377 -0.87 -24.60 1.11
CA HIS A 377 0.48 -24.93 1.54
C HIS A 377 0.83 -24.15 2.81
N ARG A 378 1.75 -24.66 3.61
CA ARG A 378 2.18 -23.96 4.82
C ARG A 378 2.77 -22.59 4.52
N ASN A 379 3.67 -22.52 3.52
CA ASN A 379 4.28 -21.26 3.09
C ASN A 379 3.27 -20.43 2.29
N SER A 380 2.26 -19.90 2.98
CA SER A 380 1.23 -19.02 2.40
C SER A 380 0.63 -18.11 3.46
N VAL A 381 -0.01 -17.05 3.00
CA VAL A 381 -0.80 -16.12 3.81
C VAL A 381 -2.26 -16.27 3.41
N VAL A 382 -3.13 -16.58 4.35
CA VAL A 382 -4.58 -16.70 4.09
C VAL A 382 -5.32 -15.47 4.59
N TYR A 383 -6.31 -15.06 3.81
CA TYR A 383 -7.21 -13.93 4.08
C TYR A 383 -8.66 -14.41 3.92
N THR A 384 -9.60 -13.81 4.65
CA THR A 384 -11.02 -13.90 4.29
C THR A 384 -11.29 -13.18 2.98
N GLY A 385 -10.80 -11.96 2.84
CA GLY A 385 -10.74 -11.10 1.68
C GLY A 385 -9.62 -10.07 1.87
N THR A 386 -9.28 -9.32 0.83
CA THR A 386 -8.31 -8.20 0.88
C THR A 386 -9.04 -6.86 0.84
N HIS A 387 -8.28 -5.76 0.75
CA HIS A 387 -8.83 -4.41 0.53
C HIS A 387 -9.56 -4.24 -0.81
N ASP A 388 -9.33 -5.11 -1.79
CA ASP A 388 -9.98 -5.10 -3.11
C ASP A 388 -11.29 -5.91 -3.12
N ASN A 389 -11.48 -6.77 -2.14
CA ASN A 389 -12.69 -7.54 -2.01
C ASN A 389 -13.78 -6.73 -1.29
N VAL A 390 -15.03 -7.10 -1.50
CA VAL A 390 -16.10 -6.73 -0.58
C VAL A 390 -15.83 -7.40 0.78
N THR A 391 -16.33 -6.84 1.88
CA THR A 391 -16.27 -7.51 3.19
C THR A 391 -16.91 -8.90 3.12
N THR A 392 -16.50 -9.79 4.00
CA THR A 392 -17.06 -11.17 4.00
C THR A 392 -18.57 -11.18 4.25
N GLU A 393 -19.08 -10.29 5.10
CA GLU A 393 -20.51 -10.10 5.28
C GLU A 393 -21.20 -9.55 4.02
N GLY A 394 -20.55 -8.58 3.35
CA GLY A 394 -21.02 -8.06 2.08
C GLY A 394 -21.01 -9.13 0.97
N TRP A 395 -20.00 -10.02 0.94
CA TRP A 395 -19.96 -11.17 0.04
C TRP A 395 -21.12 -12.14 0.31
N ARG A 396 -21.36 -12.48 1.58
CA ARG A 396 -22.50 -13.36 1.98
C ARG A 396 -23.84 -12.84 1.47
N ILE A 397 -24.03 -11.52 1.49
CA ILE A 397 -25.28 -10.88 1.06
C ILE A 397 -25.40 -10.80 -0.47
N ASN A 398 -24.28 -10.53 -1.17
CA ASN A 398 -24.29 -10.19 -2.59
C ASN A 398 -23.89 -11.35 -3.52
N ALA A 399 -23.27 -12.41 -3.00
CA ALA A 399 -22.93 -13.60 -3.77
C ALA A 399 -24.17 -14.38 -4.21
N SER A 400 -24.01 -15.27 -5.19
CA SER A 400 -25.10 -16.12 -5.63
C SER A 400 -25.58 -17.04 -4.48
N ALA A 401 -26.87 -17.36 -4.45
CA ALA A 401 -27.41 -18.29 -3.45
C ALA A 401 -26.72 -19.66 -3.52
N GLU A 402 -26.24 -20.05 -4.69
CA GLU A 402 -25.51 -21.30 -4.92
C GLU A 402 -24.12 -21.26 -4.27
N ASP A 403 -23.36 -20.17 -4.45
CA ASP A 403 -22.04 -19.96 -3.85
C ASP A 403 -22.13 -19.93 -2.31
N VAL A 404 -23.10 -19.19 -1.76
CA VAL A 404 -23.35 -19.16 -0.31
C VAL A 404 -23.73 -20.54 0.22
N ALA A 405 -24.63 -21.27 -0.47
CA ALA A 405 -25.01 -22.62 -0.07
C ALA A 405 -23.82 -23.60 -0.15
N TYR A 406 -22.94 -23.45 -1.14
CA TYR A 406 -21.71 -24.25 -1.25
C TYR A 406 -20.76 -23.95 -0.09
N ALA A 407 -20.52 -22.69 0.21
CA ALA A 407 -19.69 -22.26 1.35
C ALA A 407 -20.23 -22.81 2.68
N CYS A 408 -21.53 -22.65 2.93
CA CYS A 408 -22.18 -23.17 4.15
C CYS A 408 -22.05 -24.70 4.29
N ARG A 409 -22.22 -25.45 3.20
CA ARG A 409 -22.01 -26.92 3.23
C ARG A 409 -20.58 -27.29 3.50
N TYR A 410 -19.63 -26.59 2.87
CA TYR A 410 -18.20 -26.86 3.05
C TYR A 410 -17.74 -26.54 4.47
N LEU A 411 -18.14 -25.41 4.99
CA LEU A 411 -17.77 -24.92 6.33
C LEU A 411 -18.67 -25.47 7.44
N ARG A 412 -19.76 -26.17 7.10
CA ARG A 412 -20.74 -26.77 8.03
C ARG A 412 -21.37 -25.74 8.96
N CYS A 413 -21.76 -24.62 8.43
CA CYS A 413 -22.43 -23.53 9.15
C CYS A 413 -23.75 -23.13 8.50
N LYS A 414 -24.53 -22.31 9.18
CA LYS A 414 -25.69 -21.64 8.60
C LYS A 414 -25.28 -20.35 7.91
N PRO A 415 -26.12 -19.80 7.00
CA PRO A 415 -25.77 -18.56 6.29
C PRO A 415 -25.44 -17.38 7.23
N GLU A 416 -26.15 -17.22 8.32
CA GLU A 416 -25.93 -16.17 9.31
C GLU A 416 -24.62 -16.31 10.11
N GLU A 417 -24.03 -17.49 10.12
CA GLU A 417 -22.77 -17.83 10.79
C GLU A 417 -21.55 -17.78 9.84
N LEU A 418 -21.79 -17.53 8.54
CA LEU A 418 -20.80 -17.74 7.48
C LEU A 418 -19.56 -16.87 7.62
N THR A 419 -19.70 -15.60 8.02
CA THR A 419 -18.56 -14.70 8.21
C THR A 419 -17.63 -15.24 9.29
N GLU A 420 -18.15 -15.61 10.44
CA GLU A 420 -17.38 -16.22 11.53
C GLU A 420 -16.76 -17.56 11.11
N ALA A 421 -17.51 -18.40 10.38
CA ALA A 421 -17.02 -19.67 9.89
C ALA A 421 -15.85 -19.52 8.91
N MET A 422 -15.88 -18.50 8.04
CA MET A 422 -14.76 -18.17 7.15
C MET A 422 -13.54 -17.70 7.93
N ILE A 423 -13.69 -16.84 8.94
CA ILE A 423 -12.62 -16.41 9.84
C ILE A 423 -11.99 -17.63 10.53
N CYS A 424 -12.81 -18.48 11.14
CA CYS A 424 -12.35 -19.70 11.79
C CYS A 424 -11.61 -20.63 10.82
N ALA A 425 -12.11 -20.78 9.58
CA ALA A 425 -11.45 -21.59 8.56
C ALA A 425 -10.07 -21.03 8.14
N CYS A 426 -9.94 -19.71 8.04
CA CYS A 426 -8.64 -19.06 7.83
C CYS A 426 -7.68 -19.37 8.99
N LEU A 427 -8.13 -19.21 10.23
CA LEU A 427 -7.32 -19.50 11.41
C LEU A 427 -6.99 -20.98 11.54
N ALA A 428 -7.89 -21.90 11.20
CA ALA A 428 -7.69 -23.34 11.21
C ALA A 428 -6.77 -23.84 10.07
N SER A 429 -6.60 -23.08 9.00
CA SER A 429 -5.85 -23.50 7.81
C SER A 429 -4.40 -23.86 8.13
N VAL A 430 -3.73 -24.55 7.20
CA VAL A 430 -2.30 -24.89 7.32
C VAL A 430 -1.36 -23.71 7.03
N SER A 431 -1.87 -22.59 6.49
CA SER A 431 -1.08 -21.40 6.17
C SER A 431 -0.32 -20.89 7.40
N ASP A 432 0.94 -20.52 7.21
CA ASP A 432 1.76 -20.01 8.31
C ASP A 432 1.28 -18.62 8.80
N MET A 433 0.67 -17.84 7.96
CA MET A 433 0.05 -16.55 8.33
C MET A 433 -1.45 -16.56 8.01
N ALA A 434 -2.26 -15.95 8.89
CA ALA A 434 -3.67 -15.66 8.64
C ALA A 434 -3.92 -14.19 8.97
N ILE A 435 -4.33 -13.40 7.97
CA ILE A 435 -4.57 -11.97 8.14
C ILE A 435 -6.03 -11.70 7.79
N ILE A 436 -6.78 -11.17 8.75
CA ILE A 436 -8.22 -10.92 8.61
C ILE A 436 -8.45 -9.41 8.60
N PRO A 437 -9.21 -8.86 7.64
CA PRO A 437 -9.63 -7.46 7.68
C PRO A 437 -10.39 -7.14 8.96
N LEU A 438 -10.13 -5.96 9.56
CA LEU A 438 -10.87 -5.54 10.75
C LEU A 438 -12.38 -5.47 10.50
N ALA A 439 -12.79 -5.07 9.30
CA ALA A 439 -14.19 -5.01 8.91
C ALA A 439 -14.89 -6.39 8.98
N ASP A 440 -14.16 -7.48 8.72
CA ASP A 440 -14.70 -8.84 8.81
C ASP A 440 -14.86 -9.27 10.28
N TRP A 441 -13.89 -8.94 11.15
CA TRP A 441 -14.02 -9.14 12.60
C TRP A 441 -15.19 -8.38 13.21
N LEU A 442 -15.56 -7.24 12.63
CA LEU A 442 -16.69 -6.42 13.06
C LEU A 442 -18.00 -6.82 12.35
N HIS A 443 -18.00 -7.83 11.49
CA HIS A 443 -19.15 -8.27 10.67
C HIS A 443 -19.80 -7.09 9.90
N LEU A 444 -18.99 -6.15 9.40
CA LEU A 444 -19.48 -5.00 8.64
C LEU A 444 -19.85 -5.40 7.22
N GLY A 445 -20.92 -4.80 6.69
CA GLY A 445 -21.39 -5.01 5.33
C GLY A 445 -20.55 -4.29 4.27
N SER A 446 -21.11 -4.20 3.05
CA SER A 446 -20.43 -3.59 1.88
C SER A 446 -20.06 -2.12 2.06
N GLU A 447 -20.66 -1.42 3.01
CA GLU A 447 -20.35 -0.03 3.37
C GLU A 447 -18.93 0.15 3.90
N ALA A 448 -18.31 -0.94 4.40
CA ALA A 448 -16.93 -0.95 4.88
C ALA A 448 -15.92 -1.40 3.81
N ARG A 449 -16.34 -1.55 2.56
CA ARG A 449 -15.42 -1.86 1.47
C ARG A 449 -14.44 -0.73 1.25
N ILE A 450 -13.15 -1.07 1.10
CA ILE A 450 -12.07 -0.10 0.94
C ILE A 450 -11.91 0.30 -0.53
N ASN A 451 -11.83 -0.69 -1.42
CA ASN A 451 -11.61 -0.47 -2.85
C ASN A 451 -12.51 -1.38 -3.71
N THR A 452 -12.98 -0.82 -4.81
CA THR A 452 -13.58 -1.58 -5.91
C THR A 452 -12.70 -1.37 -7.14
N PRO A 453 -11.92 -2.39 -7.55
CA PRO A 453 -11.01 -2.27 -8.68
C PRO A 453 -11.71 -1.75 -9.94
N SER A 454 -11.00 -1.02 -10.76
CA SER A 454 -11.48 -0.40 -12.00
C SER A 454 -12.59 0.64 -11.83
N THR A 455 -12.80 1.18 -10.62
CA THR A 455 -13.74 2.28 -10.34
C THR A 455 -13.04 3.49 -9.74
N GLN A 456 -13.69 4.65 -9.80
CA GLN A 456 -13.20 5.90 -9.20
C GLN A 456 -14.27 6.56 -8.35
N GLY A 457 -13.87 7.44 -7.44
CA GLY A 457 -14.74 8.38 -6.73
C GLY A 457 -15.21 7.96 -5.34
N THR A 458 -15.32 6.66 -5.05
CA THR A 458 -15.81 6.15 -3.74
C THR A 458 -14.80 5.27 -3.01
N ASN A 459 -13.65 4.99 -3.62
CA ASN A 459 -12.61 4.15 -3.05
C ASN A 459 -11.77 4.89 -2.00
N TRP A 460 -11.13 4.15 -1.10
CA TRP A 460 -10.15 4.63 -0.11
C TRP A 460 -10.71 5.58 0.94
N GLN A 461 -12.06 5.66 1.09
CA GLN A 461 -12.73 6.63 1.95
C GLN A 461 -13.24 6.03 3.27
N TRP A 462 -13.35 4.70 3.36
CA TRP A 462 -13.89 4.06 4.55
C TRP A 462 -13.02 4.29 5.78
N ARG A 463 -13.68 4.59 6.90
CA ARG A 463 -13.06 4.77 8.22
C ARG A 463 -13.87 4.09 9.31
N LEU A 464 -13.16 3.57 10.30
CA LEU A 464 -13.78 3.09 11.53
C LEU A 464 -14.40 4.28 12.30
N SER A 465 -15.71 4.42 12.24
CA SER A 465 -16.45 5.53 12.83
C SER A 465 -17.04 5.24 14.20
N THR A 466 -17.04 3.96 14.61
CA THR A 466 -17.56 3.52 15.91
C THR A 466 -16.41 2.97 16.76
N PRO A 467 -16.48 3.12 18.10
CA PRO A 467 -15.54 2.45 18.99
C PRO A 467 -15.56 0.93 18.75
N LEU A 468 -14.41 0.29 18.93
CA LEU A 468 -14.34 -1.16 18.91
C LEU A 468 -15.16 -1.72 20.09
N PRO A 469 -15.92 -2.82 19.88
CA PRO A 469 -16.60 -3.52 20.98
C PRO A 469 -15.61 -3.91 22.10
N GLU A 470 -16.04 -3.75 23.35
CA GLU A 470 -15.17 -4.01 24.52
C GLU A 470 -14.66 -5.46 24.59
N ASP A 471 -15.45 -6.41 24.11
CA ASP A 471 -15.14 -7.84 24.12
C ASP A 471 -14.41 -8.33 22.86
N LEU A 472 -14.26 -7.48 21.83
CA LEU A 472 -13.69 -7.89 20.55
C LEU A 472 -12.24 -8.39 20.69
N SER A 473 -11.40 -7.71 21.45
CA SER A 473 -10.00 -8.13 21.65
C SER A 473 -9.93 -9.50 22.33
N ALA A 474 -10.80 -9.76 23.32
CA ALA A 474 -10.89 -11.03 24.01
C ALA A 474 -11.43 -12.17 23.09
N HIS A 475 -12.41 -11.87 22.26
CA HIS A 475 -12.93 -12.82 21.26
C HIS A 475 -11.84 -13.24 20.27
N ILE A 476 -11.15 -12.26 19.66
CA ILE A 476 -10.05 -12.52 18.72
C ILE A 476 -8.93 -13.30 19.41
N ALA A 477 -8.54 -12.90 20.62
CA ALA A 477 -7.51 -13.60 21.40
C ALA A 477 -7.90 -15.05 21.68
N GLY A 478 -9.17 -15.31 22.01
CA GLY A 478 -9.69 -16.64 22.26
C GLY A 478 -9.53 -17.55 21.04
N LEU A 479 -9.91 -17.08 19.86
CA LEU A 479 -9.75 -17.83 18.60
C LEU A 479 -8.27 -17.96 18.22
N THR A 480 -7.45 -16.95 18.42
CA THR A 480 -6.02 -16.99 18.15
C THR A 480 -5.32 -18.07 18.97
N VAL A 481 -5.67 -18.20 20.26
CA VAL A 481 -5.18 -19.26 21.14
C VAL A 481 -5.73 -20.63 20.73
N LEU A 482 -7.04 -20.74 20.45
CA LEU A 482 -7.69 -21.99 20.04
C LEU A 482 -7.02 -22.63 18.81
N TYR A 483 -6.63 -21.80 17.85
CA TYR A 483 -6.01 -22.26 16.60
C TYR A 483 -4.48 -22.20 16.61
N GLU A 484 -3.86 -22.02 17.80
CA GLU A 484 -2.40 -21.99 17.97
C GLU A 484 -1.69 -20.98 17.05
N ARG A 485 -2.21 -19.76 16.98
CA ARG A 485 -1.65 -18.65 16.18
C ARG A 485 -1.03 -17.54 17.02
N VAL A 486 -0.76 -17.80 18.28
CA VAL A 486 0.00 -16.89 19.15
C VAL A 486 1.47 -16.99 18.75
N ALA A 487 2.11 -15.83 18.42
CA ALA A 487 3.52 -15.73 18.04
C ALA A 487 4.45 -15.84 19.25
#